data_f236c372d872046cfddddcf9c237cf6d
#
_entry.id   f236c372d872046cfddddcf9c237cf6d
#
_cell.length_a   1.000
_cell.length_b   1.000
_cell.length_c   1.000
_cell.angle_alpha   90.00
_cell.angle_beta   90.00
_cell.angle_gamma   90.00
#
_symmetry.space_group_name_H-M   'P 1'
#
loop_
_entity.id
_entity.type
_entity.pdbx_description
1 polymer ?
#
loop_
_entity_poly.entity_id
_entity_poly.type
_entity_poly.pdbx_seq_one_letter_code
_entity_poly.pdbx_strand_id
1 'polypeptide(L)'
;MANKAPQKSQGKAAAPASDCLIPPALPKAELHKLLFKQSDKEAQEIKEYVEWQSRGEEKVLHAEKVANERVFGREYDVWDVHTDKERWWVITSPTNLYSQALMPSLDYTLSFHIGLMARVAAQRGPEGSEAEQEFLVVTNRKMVQASEAFDHADEAEEFQAVGMRCRECLLALVRELTQGSDLSEGDDLPKIADFVAWNERIANAIAPGASAEHIRGYLKITAERAWRLVSWLTHASNATREDAELALSATSHVVNNYASSVLKRRAGAPERCGRCKSYRITVEWRPELGETGLYIPRCGACGAEKLPAGPRKRHKMKRSGA
;
A
#
# COMPACT_ATOMS: atom_id res chain seq x y z
N MET A 1 19.61 5.19 -84.03
CA MET A 1 20.40 4.32 -83.14
C MET A 1 20.55 5.08 -81.82
N ALA A 2 19.74 4.77 -80.78
CA ALA A 2 19.73 5.48 -79.51
C ALA A 2 20.43 4.62 -78.50
N ASN A 3 21.54 5.13 -77.96
CA ASN A 3 22.31 4.47 -76.89
C ASN A 3 21.63 4.66 -75.51
N LYS A 4 21.20 3.56 -74.94
CA LYS A 4 20.68 3.51 -73.57
C LYS A 4 21.85 3.40 -72.61
N ALA A 5 22.04 4.42 -71.75
CA ALA A 5 22.98 4.38 -70.64
C ALA A 5 22.43 3.53 -69.51
N PRO A 6 23.28 2.81 -68.76
CA PRO A 6 22.81 1.97 -67.61
C PRO A 6 22.45 2.83 -66.42
N GLN A 7 21.26 2.58 -65.86
CA GLN A 7 20.83 3.12 -64.55
C GLN A 7 21.70 2.55 -63.43
N LYS A 8 22.39 3.43 -62.74
CA LYS A 8 23.03 3.12 -61.44
C LYS A 8 21.95 2.85 -60.39
N SER A 9 21.95 1.66 -59.84
CA SER A 9 21.19 1.30 -58.65
C SER A 9 21.63 2.20 -57.47
N GLN A 10 20.71 3.04 -56.97
CA GLN A 10 20.91 3.76 -55.71
C GLN A 10 20.92 2.75 -54.59
N GLY A 11 22.09 2.55 -54.01
CA GLY A 11 22.25 1.81 -52.76
C GLY A 11 21.43 2.48 -51.66
N LYS A 12 20.59 1.73 -50.99
CA LYS A 12 19.97 2.14 -49.72
C LYS A 12 21.08 2.54 -48.77
N ALA A 13 21.11 3.82 -48.40
CA ALA A 13 21.95 4.29 -47.31
C ALA A 13 21.51 3.53 -46.04
N ALA A 14 22.43 2.77 -45.47
CA ALA A 14 22.24 2.19 -44.16
C ALA A 14 22.00 3.35 -43.17
N ALA A 15 20.98 3.23 -42.34
CA ALA A 15 20.78 4.15 -41.23
C ALA A 15 22.08 4.23 -40.41
N PRO A 16 22.48 5.42 -39.92
CA PRO A 16 23.66 5.51 -39.09
C PRO A 16 23.45 4.61 -37.88
N ALA A 17 24.38 3.67 -37.68
CA ALA A 17 24.45 2.94 -36.41
C ALA A 17 24.48 3.98 -35.30
N SER A 18 23.55 3.91 -34.38
CA SER A 18 23.59 4.74 -33.18
C SER A 18 24.92 4.44 -32.51
N ASP A 19 25.85 5.38 -32.55
CA ASP A 19 27.07 5.35 -31.76
C ASP A 19 26.67 5.49 -30.28
N CYS A 20 26.10 4.45 -29.74
CA CYS A 20 26.05 4.26 -28.30
C CYS A 20 27.51 3.98 -27.88
N LEU A 21 28.26 5.04 -27.59
CA LEU A 21 29.57 4.95 -26.95
C LEU A 21 29.33 4.29 -25.56
N ILE A 22 29.38 2.97 -25.55
CA ILE A 22 29.45 2.23 -24.30
C ILE A 22 30.81 2.61 -23.72
N PRO A 23 30.84 3.35 -22.57
CA PRO A 23 32.11 3.65 -21.94
C PRO A 23 32.84 2.34 -21.62
N PRO A 24 34.17 2.32 -21.65
CA PRO A 24 34.93 1.12 -21.35
C PRO A 24 34.45 0.54 -20.00
N ALA A 25 34.24 -0.77 -19.98
CA ALA A 25 33.71 -1.46 -18.79
C ALA A 25 34.54 -1.10 -17.57
N LEU A 26 33.87 -0.52 -16.56
CA LEU A 26 34.47 -0.23 -15.27
C LEU A 26 34.94 -1.54 -14.62
N PRO A 27 36.03 -1.53 -13.86
CA PRO A 27 36.42 -2.67 -13.04
C PRO A 27 35.24 -3.14 -12.17
N LYS A 28 35.07 -4.47 -12.00
CA LYS A 28 33.95 -5.04 -11.23
C LYS A 28 33.80 -4.41 -9.84
N ALA A 29 34.90 -4.05 -9.18
CA ALA A 29 34.88 -3.41 -7.87
C ALA A 29 34.28 -1.97 -7.89
N GLU A 30 34.37 -1.28 -9.01
CA GLU A 30 33.77 0.06 -9.18
C GLU A 30 32.31 -0.05 -9.64
N LEU A 31 32.00 -1.03 -10.51
CA LEU A 31 30.62 -1.35 -10.87
C LEU A 31 29.77 -1.66 -9.66
N HIS A 32 30.27 -2.44 -8.71
CA HIS A 32 29.56 -2.75 -7.46
C HIS A 32 29.22 -1.53 -6.60
N LYS A 33 29.93 -0.42 -6.75
CA LYS A 33 29.62 0.84 -6.04
C LYS A 33 28.48 1.63 -6.70
N LEU A 34 28.27 1.38 -7.99
CA LEU A 34 27.26 2.06 -8.81
C LEU A 34 25.95 1.27 -8.92
N LEU A 35 26.00 -0.04 -8.67
CA LEU A 35 24.82 -0.89 -8.71
C LEU A 35 23.89 -0.63 -7.55
N PHE A 36 22.61 -0.54 -7.84
CA PHE A 36 21.58 -0.49 -6.80
C PHE A 36 21.54 -1.79 -6.02
N LYS A 37 21.31 -1.68 -4.72
CA LYS A 37 21.23 -2.83 -3.84
C LYS A 37 19.97 -3.65 -4.16
N GLN A 38 20.16 -4.85 -4.64
CA GLN A 38 19.10 -5.80 -4.93
C GLN A 38 19.39 -7.13 -4.24
N SER A 39 18.33 -7.89 -3.92
CA SER A 39 18.46 -9.27 -3.46
C SER A 39 18.18 -10.23 -4.61
N ASP A 40 18.76 -11.43 -4.56
CA ASP A 40 18.46 -12.49 -5.55
C ASP A 40 16.97 -12.83 -5.57
N LYS A 41 16.29 -12.74 -4.41
CA LYS A 41 14.85 -12.97 -4.30
C LYS A 41 14.05 -11.91 -5.05
N GLU A 42 14.37 -10.61 -4.86
CA GLU A 42 13.69 -9.54 -5.59
C GLU A 42 13.88 -9.69 -7.11
N ALA A 43 15.10 -9.97 -7.55
CA ALA A 43 15.37 -10.20 -8.97
C ALA A 43 14.58 -11.40 -9.52
N GLN A 44 14.42 -12.45 -8.73
CA GLN A 44 13.65 -13.63 -9.13
C GLN A 44 12.14 -13.31 -9.21
N GLU A 45 11.59 -12.58 -8.25
CA GLU A 45 10.18 -12.12 -8.27
C GLU A 45 9.88 -11.27 -9.50
N ILE A 46 10.80 -10.37 -9.90
CA ILE A 46 10.66 -9.57 -11.13
C ILE A 46 10.71 -10.44 -12.39
N LYS A 47 11.59 -11.45 -12.46
CA LYS A 47 11.63 -12.39 -13.59
C LYS A 47 10.33 -13.16 -13.73
N GLU A 48 9.84 -13.74 -12.65
CA GLU A 48 8.58 -14.48 -12.61
C GLU A 48 7.39 -13.60 -13.03
N TYR A 49 7.38 -12.34 -12.59
CA TYR A 49 6.35 -11.38 -12.98
C TYR A 49 6.36 -11.11 -14.50
N VAL A 50 7.51 -10.88 -15.11
CA VAL A 50 7.62 -10.62 -16.55
C VAL A 50 7.22 -11.85 -17.38
N GLU A 51 7.70 -13.03 -16.99
CA GLU A 51 7.35 -14.29 -17.64
C GLU A 51 5.85 -14.62 -17.51
N TRP A 52 5.24 -14.29 -16.35
CA TRP A 52 3.81 -14.45 -16.16
C TRP A 52 2.99 -13.46 -17.02
N GLN A 53 3.39 -12.20 -17.11
CA GLN A 53 2.71 -11.17 -17.91
C GLN A 53 2.76 -11.50 -19.40
N SER A 54 3.89 -12.05 -19.90
CA SER A 54 4.03 -12.52 -21.28
C SER A 54 3.31 -13.86 -21.53
N ARG A 55 2.64 -14.44 -20.51
CA ARG A 55 2.01 -15.78 -20.57
C ARG A 55 2.99 -16.89 -20.91
N GLY A 56 4.26 -16.71 -20.55
CA GLY A 56 5.35 -17.66 -20.87
C GLY A 56 5.88 -17.56 -22.30
N GLU A 57 5.46 -16.54 -23.07
CA GLU A 57 5.96 -16.33 -24.43
C GLU A 57 7.34 -15.69 -24.48
N GLU A 58 7.78 -15.06 -23.40
CA GLU A 58 9.09 -14.44 -23.25
C GLU A 58 9.85 -15.07 -22.10
N LYS A 59 11.16 -15.26 -22.28
CA LYS A 59 12.05 -15.77 -21.25
C LYS A 59 13.01 -14.70 -20.78
N VAL A 60 13.06 -14.45 -19.47
CA VAL A 60 13.95 -13.43 -18.92
C VAL A 60 15.39 -13.93 -18.89
N LEU A 61 16.27 -13.20 -19.58
CA LEU A 61 17.70 -13.48 -19.65
C LEU A 61 18.48 -12.71 -18.58
N HIS A 62 18.04 -11.46 -18.27
CA HIS A 62 18.71 -10.58 -17.32
C HIS A 62 17.67 -9.66 -16.66
N ALA A 63 17.86 -9.38 -15.37
CA ALA A 63 17.09 -8.39 -14.62
C ALA A 63 18.00 -7.68 -13.62
N GLU A 64 18.03 -6.35 -13.67
CA GLU A 64 18.88 -5.51 -12.82
C GLU A 64 18.09 -4.31 -12.31
N LYS A 65 18.22 -3.99 -11.00
CA LYS A 65 17.67 -2.76 -10.44
C LYS A 65 18.56 -1.58 -10.85
N VAL A 66 17.98 -0.63 -11.58
CA VAL A 66 18.71 0.52 -12.15
C VAL A 66 18.35 1.85 -11.51
N ALA A 67 17.25 1.92 -10.79
CA ALA A 67 16.86 3.10 -10.02
C ALA A 67 16.00 2.72 -8.81
N ASN A 68 16.00 3.58 -7.81
CA ASN A 68 15.10 3.55 -6.68
C ASN A 68 14.75 5.00 -6.33
N GLU A 69 13.49 5.34 -6.41
CA GLU A 69 13.01 6.68 -6.08
C GLU A 69 11.89 6.64 -5.06
N ARG A 70 11.88 7.65 -4.19
CA ARG A 70 10.83 7.81 -3.19
C ARG A 70 10.02 9.08 -3.44
N VAL A 71 8.78 8.91 -3.88
CA VAL A 71 7.87 10.01 -4.21
C VAL A 71 6.59 9.85 -3.40
N PHE A 72 6.12 10.93 -2.76
CA PHE A 72 4.93 10.93 -1.89
C PHE A 72 4.90 9.82 -0.84
N GLY A 73 6.07 9.48 -0.28
CA GLY A 73 6.19 8.43 0.74
C GLY A 73 6.20 6.99 0.19
N ARG A 74 5.98 6.78 -1.09
CA ARG A 74 6.08 5.50 -1.78
C ARG A 74 7.46 5.31 -2.40
N GLU A 75 7.96 4.10 -2.37
CA GLU A 75 9.24 3.70 -2.94
C GLU A 75 8.98 2.99 -4.27
N TYR A 76 9.63 3.45 -5.33
CA TYR A 76 9.54 2.91 -6.68
C TYR A 76 10.89 2.34 -7.07
N ASP A 77 10.98 1.03 -7.18
CA ASP A 77 12.13 0.36 -7.76
C ASP A 77 11.96 0.24 -9.26
N VAL A 78 12.99 0.59 -10.02
CA VAL A 78 13.01 0.45 -11.47
C VAL A 78 14.01 -0.63 -11.83
N TRP A 79 13.54 -1.57 -12.63
CA TRP A 79 14.33 -2.69 -13.13
C TRP A 79 14.46 -2.61 -14.64
N ASP A 80 15.65 -2.86 -15.12
CA ASP A 80 15.95 -3.11 -16.50
C ASP A 80 15.93 -4.62 -16.76
N VAL A 81 14.96 -5.06 -17.55
CA VAL A 81 14.74 -6.49 -17.78
C VAL A 81 14.90 -6.80 -19.28
N HIS A 82 15.77 -7.73 -19.57
CA HIS A 82 16.00 -8.23 -20.91
C HIS A 82 15.37 -9.63 -21.05
N THR A 83 14.53 -9.76 -22.07
CA THR A 83 14.00 -11.06 -22.46
C THR A 83 14.67 -11.54 -23.75
N ASP A 84 14.31 -12.71 -24.21
CA ASP A 84 14.73 -13.25 -25.52
C ASP A 84 14.08 -12.54 -26.72
N LYS A 85 13.08 -11.66 -26.47
CA LYS A 85 12.37 -10.92 -27.52
C LYS A 85 12.51 -9.40 -27.41
N GLU A 86 12.45 -8.85 -26.19
CA GLU A 86 12.33 -7.42 -25.96
C GLU A 86 13.05 -6.98 -24.67
N ARG A 87 13.12 -5.67 -24.44
CA ARG A 87 13.68 -5.06 -23.25
C ARG A 87 12.62 -4.21 -22.56
N TRP A 88 12.49 -4.37 -21.25
CA TRP A 88 11.43 -3.82 -20.45
C TRP A 88 11.93 -2.97 -19.30
N TRP A 89 11.29 -1.83 -19.06
CA TRP A 89 11.29 -1.20 -17.75
C TRP A 89 10.23 -1.87 -16.89
N VAL A 90 10.61 -2.40 -15.75
CA VAL A 90 9.66 -2.90 -14.74
C VAL A 90 9.71 -1.97 -13.54
N ILE A 91 8.61 -1.28 -13.23
CA ILE A 91 8.52 -0.31 -12.16
C ILE A 91 7.55 -0.84 -11.12
N THR A 92 7.96 -0.82 -9.84
CA THR A 92 7.16 -1.34 -8.73
C THR A 92 6.20 -0.30 -8.15
N SER A 93 5.30 -0.72 -7.25
CA SER A 93 4.38 0.11 -6.44
C SER A 93 3.24 0.82 -7.19
N PRO A 94 2.36 0.08 -7.91
CA PRO A 94 2.34 -1.37 -8.18
C PRO A 94 3.24 -1.74 -9.36
N THR A 95 3.58 -3.01 -9.46
CA THR A 95 4.47 -3.48 -10.52
C THR A 95 3.78 -3.43 -11.89
N ASN A 96 4.45 -2.78 -12.86
CA ASN A 96 4.00 -2.70 -14.25
C ASN A 96 5.18 -2.73 -15.23
N LEU A 97 4.92 -3.16 -16.48
CA LEU A 97 5.89 -3.27 -17.55
C LEU A 97 5.71 -2.16 -18.58
N TYR A 98 6.83 -1.64 -19.09
CA TYR A 98 6.88 -0.67 -20.19
C TYR A 98 7.95 -1.09 -21.18
N SER A 99 7.56 -1.24 -22.44
CA SER A 99 8.50 -1.56 -23.54
C SER A 99 9.51 -0.44 -23.70
N GLN A 100 10.80 -0.76 -23.65
CA GLN A 100 11.86 0.22 -23.91
C GLN A 100 11.91 0.65 -25.37
N ALA A 101 11.38 -0.15 -26.30
CA ALA A 101 11.25 0.24 -27.69
C ALA A 101 10.22 1.38 -27.87
N LEU A 102 9.15 1.37 -27.08
CA LEU A 102 8.10 2.40 -27.13
C LEU A 102 8.37 3.57 -26.19
N MET A 103 9.00 3.30 -25.05
CA MET A 103 9.30 4.27 -23.98
C MET A 103 10.79 4.19 -23.59
N PRO A 104 11.70 4.68 -24.44
CA PRO A 104 13.14 4.50 -24.24
C PRO A 104 13.72 5.33 -23.09
N SER A 105 13.08 6.43 -22.72
CA SER A 105 13.53 7.29 -21.62
C SER A 105 13.06 6.76 -20.28
N LEU A 106 14.00 6.44 -19.40
CA LEU A 106 13.71 6.01 -18.03
C LEU A 106 12.96 7.10 -17.25
N ASP A 107 13.45 8.35 -17.30
CA ASP A 107 12.85 9.47 -16.56
C ASP A 107 11.41 9.74 -17.00
N TYR A 108 11.15 9.68 -18.31
CA TYR A 108 9.80 9.83 -18.85
C TYR A 108 8.89 8.68 -18.38
N THR A 109 9.38 7.44 -18.48
CA THR A 109 8.61 6.25 -18.10
C THR A 109 8.28 6.24 -16.61
N LEU A 110 9.25 6.59 -15.76
CA LEU A 110 9.05 6.68 -14.33
C LEU A 110 8.06 7.80 -13.96
N SER A 111 8.20 8.98 -14.56
CA SER A 111 7.27 10.09 -14.37
C SER A 111 5.85 9.74 -14.84
N PHE A 112 5.72 9.03 -15.96
CA PHE A 112 4.44 8.54 -16.47
C PHE A 112 3.82 7.53 -15.49
N HIS A 113 4.60 6.56 -15.01
CA HIS A 113 4.14 5.57 -14.04
C HIS A 113 3.65 6.23 -12.74
N ILE A 114 4.45 7.12 -12.14
CA ILE A 114 4.08 7.85 -10.91
C ILE A 114 2.82 8.68 -11.14
N GLY A 115 2.73 9.40 -12.26
CA GLY A 115 1.55 10.20 -12.61
C GLY A 115 0.29 9.35 -12.85
N LEU A 116 0.44 8.15 -13.46
CA LEU A 116 -0.66 7.20 -13.61
C LEU A 116 -1.12 6.68 -12.24
N MET A 117 -0.17 6.30 -11.37
CA MET A 117 -0.49 5.81 -10.03
C MET A 117 -1.14 6.89 -9.15
N ALA A 118 -0.68 8.14 -9.25
CA ALA A 118 -1.31 9.25 -8.54
C ALA A 118 -2.78 9.45 -8.98
N ARG A 119 -3.06 9.36 -10.29
CA ARG A 119 -4.44 9.43 -10.82
C ARG A 119 -5.31 8.26 -10.37
N VAL A 120 -4.76 7.04 -10.40
CA VAL A 120 -5.48 5.84 -9.90
C VAL A 120 -5.76 5.94 -8.42
N ALA A 121 -4.79 6.41 -7.62
CA ALA A 121 -4.96 6.63 -6.18
C ALA A 121 -6.03 7.70 -5.90
N ALA A 122 -6.01 8.80 -6.64
CA ALA A 122 -7.02 9.85 -6.52
C ALA A 122 -8.44 9.36 -6.84
N GLN A 123 -8.59 8.38 -7.73
CA GLN A 123 -9.89 7.77 -8.06
C GLN A 123 -10.35 6.73 -7.04
N ARG A 124 -9.43 6.11 -6.29
CA ARG A 124 -9.77 5.04 -5.33
C ARG A 124 -10.13 5.54 -3.94
N GLY A 125 -9.97 6.82 -3.65
CA GLY A 125 -10.13 7.35 -2.30
C GLY A 125 -8.96 6.96 -1.37
N PRO A 126 -9.10 7.20 -0.04
CA PRO A 126 -8.03 6.92 0.90
C PRO A 126 -7.72 5.42 0.99
N GLU A 127 -6.51 5.06 0.58
CA GLU A 127 -6.06 3.67 0.61
C GLU A 127 -5.64 3.25 2.02
N GLY A 128 -6.41 2.35 2.63
CA GLY A 128 -5.86 1.43 3.63
C GLY A 128 -5.03 0.33 2.94
N SER A 129 -4.09 -0.29 3.64
CA SER A 129 -3.43 -1.50 3.14
C SER A 129 -4.46 -2.61 2.86
N GLU A 130 -4.17 -3.58 1.98
CA GLU A 130 -5.08 -4.73 1.77
C GLU A 130 -5.49 -5.37 3.10
N ALA A 131 -4.54 -5.51 4.04
CA ALA A 131 -4.80 -6.01 5.38
C ALA A 131 -5.79 -5.15 6.17
N GLU A 132 -5.76 -3.83 6.02
CA GLU A 132 -6.70 -2.92 6.67
C GLU A 132 -8.08 -2.97 6.01
N GLN A 133 -8.14 -3.15 4.70
CA GLN A 133 -9.40 -3.30 3.95
C GLN A 133 -10.13 -4.60 4.32
N GLU A 134 -9.42 -5.70 4.42
CA GLU A 134 -9.97 -6.98 4.88
C GLU A 134 -10.41 -6.94 6.34
N PHE A 135 -9.72 -6.15 7.16
CA PHE A 135 -9.99 -6.04 8.60
C PHE A 135 -11.22 -5.20 8.92
N LEU A 136 -11.48 -4.14 8.16
CA LEU A 136 -12.56 -3.18 8.39
C LEU A 136 -13.50 -3.09 7.17
N VAL A 137 -14.08 -4.21 6.76
CA VAL A 137 -14.87 -4.35 5.53
C VAL A 137 -16.04 -3.36 5.47
N VAL A 138 -16.81 -3.23 6.56
CA VAL A 138 -17.97 -2.32 6.61
C VAL A 138 -17.53 -0.87 6.64
N THR A 139 -16.51 -0.54 7.45
CA THR A 139 -15.94 0.81 7.55
C THR A 139 -15.39 1.27 6.21
N ASN A 140 -14.59 0.43 5.53
CA ASN A 140 -14.02 0.75 4.22
C ASN A 140 -15.09 0.93 3.16
N ARG A 141 -16.12 0.07 3.12
CA ARG A 141 -17.26 0.26 2.23
C ARG A 141 -17.95 1.61 2.46
N LYS A 142 -18.17 2.01 3.74
CA LYS A 142 -18.78 3.30 4.06
C LYS A 142 -17.87 4.47 3.71
N MET A 143 -16.55 4.30 3.82
CA MET A 143 -15.59 5.31 3.41
C MET A 143 -15.62 5.54 1.89
N VAL A 144 -15.67 4.46 1.11
CA VAL A 144 -15.85 4.55 -0.35
C VAL A 144 -17.16 5.27 -0.70
N GLN A 145 -18.28 4.90 -0.06
CA GLN A 145 -19.58 5.56 -0.27
C GLN A 145 -19.55 7.06 0.09
N ALA A 146 -18.77 7.45 1.11
CA ALA A 146 -18.60 8.86 1.45
C ALA A 146 -17.78 9.61 0.41
N SER A 147 -16.72 8.98 -0.13
CA SER A 147 -15.90 9.53 -1.20
C SER A 147 -16.71 9.68 -2.51
N GLU A 148 -17.44 8.65 -2.91
CA GLU A 148 -18.32 8.71 -4.09
C GLU A 148 -19.37 9.81 -3.97
N ALA A 149 -19.97 9.98 -2.78
CA ALA A 149 -20.93 11.06 -2.55
C ALA A 149 -20.27 12.44 -2.67
N PHE A 150 -19.04 12.60 -2.19
CA PHE A 150 -18.28 13.84 -2.32
C PHE A 150 -17.92 14.18 -3.77
N ASP A 151 -17.57 13.15 -4.57
CA ASP A 151 -17.20 13.36 -5.98
C ASP A 151 -18.36 13.90 -6.81
N HIS A 152 -19.61 13.58 -6.42
CA HIS A 152 -20.84 13.98 -7.11
C HIS A 152 -21.56 15.17 -6.47
N ALA A 153 -21.08 15.67 -5.33
CA ALA A 153 -21.73 16.75 -4.59
C ALA A 153 -21.39 18.13 -5.15
N ASP A 154 -22.41 18.94 -5.42
CA ASP A 154 -22.30 20.30 -5.91
C ASP A 154 -23.03 21.32 -5.03
N GLU A 155 -24.02 20.89 -4.23
CA GLU A 155 -24.88 21.75 -3.41
C GLU A 155 -24.73 21.46 -1.90
N ALA A 156 -25.17 22.41 -1.07
CA ALA A 156 -25.03 22.37 0.38
C ALA A 156 -25.66 21.11 1.01
N GLU A 157 -26.81 20.70 0.55
CA GLU A 157 -27.52 19.50 1.02
C GLU A 157 -26.76 18.21 0.68
N GLU A 158 -26.08 18.19 -0.44
CA GLU A 158 -25.24 17.06 -0.85
C GLU A 158 -23.97 17.00 0.00
N PHE A 159 -23.34 18.14 0.32
CA PHE A 159 -22.24 18.21 1.27
C PHE A 159 -22.63 17.79 2.69
N GLN A 160 -23.86 18.13 3.12
CA GLN A 160 -24.42 17.59 4.38
C GLN A 160 -24.54 16.06 4.34
N ALA A 161 -24.96 15.48 3.20
CA ALA A 161 -25.05 14.05 3.02
C ALA A 161 -23.65 13.37 3.10
N VAL A 162 -22.59 14.00 2.61
CA VAL A 162 -21.20 13.56 2.83
C VAL A 162 -20.88 13.50 4.33
N GLY A 163 -21.22 14.54 5.08
CA GLY A 163 -21.06 14.60 6.54
C GLY A 163 -21.77 13.42 7.24
N MET A 164 -23.00 13.13 6.83
CA MET A 164 -23.75 11.99 7.36
C MET A 164 -23.06 10.64 7.09
N ARG A 165 -22.56 10.43 5.86
CA ARG A 165 -21.81 9.20 5.49
C ARG A 165 -20.52 9.06 6.26
N CYS A 166 -19.77 10.14 6.45
CA CYS A 166 -18.57 10.17 7.29
C CYS A 166 -18.89 9.80 8.75
N ARG A 167 -19.97 10.34 9.31
CA ARG A 167 -20.45 9.98 10.65
C ARG A 167 -20.79 8.49 10.77
N GLU A 168 -21.48 7.93 9.79
CA GLU A 168 -21.79 6.50 9.74
C GLU A 168 -20.54 5.63 9.60
N CYS A 169 -19.53 6.10 8.85
CA CYS A 169 -18.24 5.45 8.73
C CYS A 169 -17.53 5.36 10.10
N LEU A 170 -17.47 6.45 10.86
CA LEU A 170 -16.89 6.47 12.21
C LEU A 170 -17.64 5.55 13.19
N LEU A 171 -18.96 5.46 13.10
CA LEU A 171 -19.74 4.52 13.92
C LEU A 171 -19.51 3.05 13.49
N ALA A 172 -19.32 2.79 12.21
CA ALA A 172 -18.96 1.46 11.72
C ALA A 172 -17.58 1.05 12.23
N LEU A 173 -16.61 1.97 12.20
CA LEU A 173 -15.27 1.77 12.77
C LEU A 173 -15.34 1.31 14.22
N VAL A 174 -16.09 2.00 15.07
CA VAL A 174 -16.25 1.60 16.47
C VAL A 174 -16.81 0.18 16.59
N ARG A 175 -17.85 -0.15 15.83
CA ARG A 175 -18.47 -1.49 15.86
C ARG A 175 -17.48 -2.59 15.49
N GLU A 176 -16.74 -2.41 14.38
CA GLU A 176 -15.79 -3.42 13.92
C GLU A 176 -14.57 -3.52 14.83
N LEU A 177 -14.08 -2.42 15.42
CA LEU A 177 -12.97 -2.45 16.36
C LEU A 177 -13.33 -3.12 17.68
N THR A 178 -14.58 -3.02 18.14
CA THR A 178 -15.04 -3.59 19.40
C THR A 178 -15.57 -5.01 19.25
N GLN A 179 -15.99 -5.42 18.05
CA GLN A 179 -16.54 -6.75 17.81
C GLN A 179 -15.52 -7.86 18.11
N GLY A 180 -15.91 -8.80 18.98
CA GLY A 180 -15.07 -9.94 19.36
C GLY A 180 -13.78 -9.56 20.11
N SER A 181 -13.74 -8.39 20.74
CA SER A 181 -12.61 -7.92 21.54
C SER A 181 -13.01 -7.76 23.01
N ASP A 182 -12.00 -7.74 23.89
CA ASP A 182 -12.11 -7.41 25.31
C ASP A 182 -12.75 -6.02 25.59
N LEU A 183 -12.80 -5.17 24.55
CA LEU A 183 -13.43 -3.86 24.61
C LEU A 183 -14.96 -3.92 24.69
N SER A 184 -15.57 -5.00 24.22
CA SER A 184 -17.02 -5.24 24.27
C SER A 184 -17.49 -5.97 25.53
N GLU A 185 -16.57 -6.24 26.48
CA GLU A 185 -16.88 -6.89 27.74
C GLU A 185 -17.01 -5.86 28.88
N GLY A 186 -17.94 -6.14 29.82
CA GLY A 186 -18.20 -5.32 31.01
C GLY A 186 -19.63 -4.79 31.08
N ASP A 187 -20.05 -4.43 32.29
CA ASP A 187 -21.42 -4.02 32.59
C ASP A 187 -21.71 -2.54 32.25
N ASP A 188 -20.66 -1.73 32.05
CA ASP A 188 -20.78 -0.27 31.82
C ASP A 188 -20.25 0.08 30.42
N LEU A 189 -20.93 -0.42 29.40
CA LEU A 189 -20.58 -0.15 28.00
C LEU A 189 -21.26 1.14 27.51
N PRO A 190 -20.53 2.02 26.78
CA PRO A 190 -21.14 3.18 26.14
C PRO A 190 -22.24 2.78 25.14
N LYS A 191 -23.25 3.62 24.97
CA LYS A 191 -24.21 3.44 23.87
C LYS A 191 -23.46 3.43 22.54
N ILE A 192 -23.91 2.61 21.58
CA ILE A 192 -23.26 2.49 20.25
C ILE A 192 -23.13 3.83 19.52
N ALA A 193 -24.06 4.75 19.75
CA ALA A 193 -24.05 6.09 19.17
C ALA A 193 -23.10 7.06 19.89
N ASP A 194 -22.59 6.71 21.07
CA ASP A 194 -21.63 7.54 21.81
C ASP A 194 -20.20 7.28 21.32
N PHE A 195 -19.91 7.87 20.16
CA PHE A 195 -18.62 7.75 19.54
C PHE A 195 -17.47 8.23 20.43
N VAL A 196 -17.68 9.30 21.21
CA VAL A 196 -16.62 9.91 22.02
C VAL A 196 -16.21 8.99 23.17
N ALA A 197 -17.16 8.40 23.88
CA ALA A 197 -16.88 7.44 24.93
C ALA A 197 -16.22 6.16 24.41
N TRP A 198 -16.65 5.65 23.25
CA TRP A 198 -16.00 4.53 22.58
C TRP A 198 -14.58 4.86 22.12
N ASN A 199 -14.39 6.05 21.54
CA ASN A 199 -13.08 6.52 21.14
C ASN A 199 -12.10 6.54 22.31
N GLU A 200 -12.53 7.03 23.46
CA GLU A 200 -11.71 7.02 24.69
C GLU A 200 -11.30 5.61 25.10
N ARG A 201 -12.25 4.69 25.13
CA ARG A 201 -12.02 3.29 25.50
C ARG A 201 -11.04 2.60 24.53
N ILE A 202 -11.26 2.76 23.22
CA ILE A 202 -10.40 2.20 22.17
C ILE A 202 -8.99 2.78 22.26
N ALA A 203 -8.84 4.10 22.36
CA ALA A 203 -7.53 4.76 22.43
C ALA A 203 -6.73 4.33 23.67
N ASN A 204 -7.39 4.17 24.83
CA ASN A 204 -6.76 3.64 26.04
C ASN A 204 -6.25 2.20 25.84
N ALA A 205 -6.98 1.37 25.12
CA ALA A 205 -6.59 0.00 24.83
C ALA A 205 -5.46 -0.11 23.80
N ILE A 206 -5.46 0.73 22.77
CA ILE A 206 -4.43 0.74 21.72
C ILE A 206 -3.09 1.24 22.26
N ALA A 207 -3.12 2.29 23.08
CA ALA A 207 -1.94 3.00 23.56
C ALA A 207 -1.90 3.01 25.12
N PRO A 208 -1.70 1.82 25.76
CA PRO A 208 -1.69 1.72 27.21
C PRO A 208 -0.39 2.23 27.83
N GLY A 209 -0.48 2.64 29.10
CA GLY A 209 0.67 3.04 29.90
C GLY A 209 1.11 4.50 29.73
N ALA A 210 2.05 4.92 30.57
CA ALA A 210 2.53 6.30 30.61
C ALA A 210 3.38 6.65 29.37
N SER A 211 4.16 5.72 28.83
CA SER A 211 5.01 5.94 27.67
C SER A 211 4.22 6.24 26.38
N ALA A 212 2.95 5.84 26.31
CA ALA A 212 2.07 6.06 25.17
C ALA A 212 1.10 7.25 25.34
N GLU A 213 1.29 8.08 26.36
CA GLU A 213 0.40 9.18 26.71
C GLU A 213 0.16 10.16 25.54
N HIS A 214 1.23 10.57 24.86
CA HIS A 214 1.11 11.51 23.73
C HIS A 214 0.37 10.90 22.55
N ILE A 215 0.63 9.63 22.21
CA ILE A 215 -0.07 8.92 21.12
C ILE A 215 -1.54 8.75 21.49
N ARG A 216 -1.83 8.32 22.71
CA ARG A 216 -3.19 8.17 23.21
C ARG A 216 -3.97 9.48 23.18
N GLY A 217 -3.34 10.57 23.63
CA GLY A 217 -3.91 11.93 23.59
C GLY A 217 -4.22 12.35 22.16
N TYR A 218 -3.29 12.14 21.23
CA TYR A 218 -3.47 12.44 19.82
C TYR A 218 -4.65 11.66 19.21
N LEU A 219 -4.72 10.34 19.42
CA LEU A 219 -5.83 9.51 18.93
C LEU A 219 -7.17 10.00 19.45
N LYS A 220 -7.29 10.29 20.76
CA LYS A 220 -8.52 10.79 21.38
C LYS A 220 -8.97 12.12 20.76
N ILE A 221 -8.07 13.09 20.70
CA ILE A 221 -8.37 14.44 20.25
C ILE A 221 -8.72 14.47 18.75
N THR A 222 -7.95 13.79 17.91
CA THR A 222 -8.19 13.79 16.45
C THR A 222 -9.53 13.14 16.12
N ALA A 223 -9.87 12.03 16.73
CA ALA A 223 -11.14 11.34 16.49
C ALA A 223 -12.33 12.15 17.04
N GLU A 224 -12.21 12.76 18.23
CA GLU A 224 -13.25 13.63 18.77
C GLU A 224 -13.49 14.85 17.86
N ARG A 225 -12.43 15.48 17.37
CA ARG A 225 -12.55 16.64 16.47
C ARG A 225 -13.14 16.26 15.13
N ALA A 226 -12.75 15.12 14.56
CA ALA A 226 -13.37 14.59 13.35
C ALA A 226 -14.86 14.33 13.56
N TRP A 227 -15.25 13.70 14.68
CA TRP A 227 -16.65 13.46 15.02
C TRP A 227 -17.48 14.75 15.13
N ARG A 228 -16.92 15.78 15.78
CA ARG A 228 -17.59 17.07 15.90
C ARG A 228 -17.73 17.76 14.55
N LEU A 229 -16.71 17.69 13.69
CA LEU A 229 -16.73 18.26 12.35
C LEU A 229 -17.80 17.59 11.47
N VAL A 230 -17.82 16.27 11.39
CA VAL A 230 -18.83 15.57 10.59
C VAL A 230 -20.24 15.75 11.14
N SER A 231 -20.40 15.82 12.47
CA SER A 231 -21.71 16.09 13.09
C SER A 231 -22.20 17.51 12.83
N TRP A 232 -21.32 18.50 12.83
CA TRP A 232 -21.65 19.87 12.43
C TRP A 232 -22.06 19.92 10.96
N LEU A 233 -21.28 19.30 10.07
CA LEU A 233 -21.50 19.32 8.64
C LEU A 233 -22.89 18.77 8.26
N THR A 234 -23.40 17.76 8.98
CA THR A 234 -24.74 17.20 8.73
C THR A 234 -25.89 18.19 8.89
N HIS A 235 -25.65 19.35 9.51
CA HIS A 235 -26.65 20.38 9.80
C HIS A 235 -26.26 21.76 9.26
N ALA A 236 -25.14 21.87 8.58
CA ALA A 236 -24.62 23.15 8.07
C ALA A 236 -25.39 23.57 6.81
N SER A 237 -26.33 24.50 6.93
CA SER A 237 -27.17 24.97 5.82
C SER A 237 -26.39 25.69 4.70
N ASN A 238 -25.16 26.12 4.97
CA ASN A 238 -24.25 26.75 4.04
C ASN A 238 -22.97 25.95 3.85
N ALA A 239 -23.08 24.60 3.93
CA ALA A 239 -21.96 23.70 3.72
C ALA A 239 -21.32 23.94 2.36
N THR A 240 -19.99 23.96 2.34
CA THR A 240 -19.20 24.12 1.12
C THR A 240 -18.48 22.83 0.76
N ARG A 241 -17.95 22.77 -0.46
CA ARG A 241 -17.12 21.64 -0.91
C ARG A 241 -15.88 21.47 -0.02
N GLU A 242 -15.27 22.57 0.38
CA GLU A 242 -14.08 22.58 1.26
C GLU A 242 -14.40 21.98 2.64
N ASP A 243 -15.56 22.29 3.22
CA ASP A 243 -16.01 21.70 4.49
C ASP A 243 -16.19 20.19 4.38
N ALA A 244 -16.78 19.72 3.28
CA ALA A 244 -16.97 18.30 3.02
C ALA A 244 -15.64 17.57 2.78
N GLU A 245 -14.70 18.18 2.06
CA GLU A 245 -13.34 17.65 1.86
C GLU A 245 -12.58 17.50 3.17
N LEU A 246 -12.63 18.50 4.05
CA LEU A 246 -12.03 18.45 5.38
C LEU A 246 -12.66 17.33 6.24
N ALA A 247 -13.97 17.17 6.20
CA ALA A 247 -14.68 16.13 6.93
C ALA A 247 -14.30 14.73 6.43
N LEU A 248 -14.22 14.54 5.12
CA LEU A 248 -13.80 13.30 4.48
C LEU A 248 -12.35 12.95 4.85
N SER A 249 -11.43 13.92 4.72
CA SER A 249 -10.02 13.76 5.08
C SER A 249 -9.82 13.43 6.56
N ALA A 250 -10.52 14.12 7.45
CA ALA A 250 -10.46 13.88 8.88
C ALA A 250 -10.98 12.47 9.23
N THR A 251 -12.07 12.04 8.60
CA THR A 251 -12.65 10.71 8.78
C THR A 251 -11.66 9.63 8.33
N SER A 252 -11.10 9.77 7.14
CA SER A 252 -10.09 8.86 6.59
C SER A 252 -8.87 8.77 7.50
N HIS A 253 -8.37 9.89 7.98
CA HIS A 253 -7.23 9.94 8.90
C HIS A 253 -7.50 9.16 10.20
N VAL A 254 -8.68 9.31 10.78
CA VAL A 254 -9.10 8.55 11.97
C VAL A 254 -9.17 7.05 11.65
N VAL A 255 -9.85 6.66 10.58
CA VAL A 255 -9.98 5.25 10.17
C VAL A 255 -8.60 4.61 10.02
N ASN A 256 -7.69 5.23 9.26
CA ASN A 256 -6.36 4.69 8.99
C ASN A 256 -5.51 4.55 10.26
N ASN A 257 -5.51 5.54 11.15
CA ASN A 257 -4.76 5.49 12.39
C ASN A 257 -5.24 4.38 13.32
N TYR A 258 -6.56 4.22 13.45
CA TYR A 258 -7.13 3.17 14.29
C TYR A 258 -6.96 1.78 13.68
N ALA A 259 -7.21 1.63 12.37
CA ALA A 259 -7.01 0.38 11.66
C ALA A 259 -5.59 -0.15 11.82
N SER A 260 -4.59 0.64 11.46
CA SER A 260 -3.18 0.29 11.59
C SER A 260 -2.78 -0.07 13.01
N SER A 261 -3.24 0.70 13.99
CA SER A 261 -2.87 0.49 15.40
C SER A 261 -3.48 -0.79 15.97
N VAL A 262 -4.77 -1.03 15.72
CA VAL A 262 -5.46 -2.23 16.19
C VAL A 262 -4.95 -3.47 15.47
N LEU A 263 -4.72 -3.39 14.17
CA LEU A 263 -4.20 -4.49 13.38
C LEU A 263 -2.83 -4.95 13.87
N LYS A 264 -1.90 -4.02 14.10
CA LYS A 264 -0.58 -4.32 14.68
C LYS A 264 -0.69 -4.98 16.05
N ARG A 265 -1.59 -4.50 16.90
CA ARG A 265 -1.83 -5.09 18.23
C ARG A 265 -2.40 -6.51 18.13
N ARG A 266 -3.45 -6.73 17.31
CA ARG A 266 -4.07 -8.06 17.13
C ARG A 266 -3.09 -9.07 16.54
N ALA A 267 -2.28 -8.65 15.57
CA ALA A 267 -1.23 -9.48 14.99
C ALA A 267 -0.05 -9.74 15.93
N GLY A 268 -0.02 -9.13 17.13
CA GLY A 268 1.12 -9.23 18.06
C GLY A 268 2.43 -8.74 17.43
N ALA A 269 2.34 -7.68 16.61
CA ALA A 269 3.48 -7.11 15.92
C ALA A 269 4.52 -6.58 16.92
N PRO A 270 5.80 -6.95 16.80
CA PRO A 270 6.84 -6.43 17.67
C PRO A 270 7.19 -4.99 17.26
N GLU A 271 7.68 -4.18 18.20
CA GLU A 271 8.17 -2.83 17.89
C GLU A 271 9.38 -2.85 16.97
N ARG A 272 10.25 -3.86 17.10
CA ARG A 272 11.47 -4.05 16.31
C ARG A 272 11.57 -5.47 15.79
N CYS A 273 12.14 -5.59 14.60
CA CYS A 273 12.47 -6.90 14.04
C CYS A 273 13.46 -7.66 14.94
N GLY A 274 13.12 -8.89 15.30
CA GLY A 274 14.02 -9.76 16.08
C GLY A 274 15.34 -10.05 15.35
N ARG A 275 15.33 -10.09 14.01
CA ARG A 275 16.47 -10.45 13.16
C ARG A 275 17.38 -9.25 12.88
N CYS A 276 16.87 -8.15 12.31
CA CYS A 276 17.69 -7.02 11.84
C CYS A 276 17.54 -5.75 12.68
N LYS A 277 16.74 -5.77 13.76
CA LYS A 277 16.45 -4.66 14.67
C LYS A 277 15.79 -3.43 14.01
N SER A 278 15.36 -3.53 12.77
CA SER A 278 14.60 -2.48 12.08
C SER A 278 13.24 -2.25 12.74
N TYR A 279 12.78 -1.00 12.73
CA TYR A 279 11.43 -0.60 13.15
C TYR A 279 10.40 -0.68 12.02
N ARG A 280 10.80 -1.04 10.80
CA ARG A 280 9.91 -1.18 9.64
C ARG A 280 9.09 -2.47 9.75
N ILE A 281 8.11 -2.48 10.66
CA ILE A 281 7.21 -3.61 10.84
C ILE A 281 5.85 -3.25 10.22
N THR A 282 5.45 -4.06 9.26
CA THR A 282 4.12 -4.05 8.63
C THR A 282 3.31 -5.27 9.07
N VAL A 283 2.02 -5.26 8.80
CA VAL A 283 1.15 -6.42 8.99
C VAL A 283 0.54 -6.74 7.64
N GLU A 284 0.67 -7.98 7.22
CA GLU A 284 0.14 -8.47 5.94
C GLU A 284 -0.96 -9.51 6.19
N TRP A 285 -1.98 -9.48 5.36
CA TRP A 285 -3.01 -10.50 5.33
C TRP A 285 -2.51 -11.71 4.55
N ARG A 286 -2.65 -12.91 5.11
CA ARG A 286 -2.26 -14.18 4.49
C ARG A 286 -3.48 -15.10 4.46
N PRO A 287 -4.25 -15.10 3.35
CA PRO A 287 -5.45 -15.93 3.23
C PRO A 287 -5.14 -17.43 3.28
N GLU A 288 -3.94 -17.84 2.89
CA GLU A 288 -3.49 -19.22 2.88
C GLU A 288 -3.13 -19.78 4.26
N LEU A 289 -3.10 -18.97 5.31
CA LEU A 289 -2.76 -19.39 6.66
C LEU A 289 -3.99 -19.56 7.54
N GLY A 290 -4.15 -20.73 8.15
CA GLY A 290 -5.32 -21.06 8.98
C GLY A 290 -6.57 -21.34 8.13
N GLU A 291 -7.73 -21.42 8.79
CA GLU A 291 -9.02 -21.70 8.11
C GLU A 291 -9.64 -20.42 7.50
N THR A 292 -9.35 -19.25 8.09
CA THR A 292 -9.95 -17.96 7.73
C THR A 292 -8.92 -16.90 7.35
N GLY A 293 -7.66 -17.29 7.08
CA GLY A 293 -6.55 -16.38 6.91
C GLY A 293 -5.98 -15.85 8.23
N LEU A 294 -4.78 -15.28 8.19
CA LEU A 294 -4.12 -14.68 9.36
C LEU A 294 -3.40 -13.38 9.03
N TYR A 295 -3.38 -12.47 9.99
CA TYR A 295 -2.58 -11.26 9.93
C TYR A 295 -1.17 -11.52 10.49
N ILE A 296 -0.14 -11.37 9.64
CA ILE A 296 1.24 -11.72 9.98
C ILE A 296 2.13 -10.48 10.00
N PRO A 297 2.85 -10.21 11.12
CA PRO A 297 3.85 -9.16 11.16
C PRO A 297 5.06 -9.52 10.29
N ARG A 298 5.42 -8.62 9.40
CA ARG A 298 6.57 -8.73 8.50
C ARG A 298 7.51 -7.55 8.66
N CYS A 299 8.81 -7.81 8.57
CA CYS A 299 9.82 -6.77 8.54
C CYS A 299 10.06 -6.27 7.13
N GLY A 300 9.74 -5.01 6.83
CA GLY A 300 9.98 -4.39 5.52
C GLY A 300 11.46 -4.15 5.18
N ALA A 301 12.39 -4.43 6.12
CA ALA A 301 13.83 -4.26 5.85
C ALA A 301 14.53 -5.59 5.51
N CYS A 302 14.09 -6.72 6.06
CA CYS A 302 14.76 -8.01 5.86
C CYS A 302 13.81 -9.16 5.53
N GLY A 303 12.51 -8.89 5.34
CA GLY A 303 11.49 -9.87 4.99
C GLY A 303 11.17 -10.88 6.10
N ALA A 304 11.75 -10.76 7.32
CA ALA A 304 11.46 -11.70 8.39
C ALA A 304 10.01 -11.59 8.84
N GLU A 305 9.31 -12.72 8.92
CA GLU A 305 7.92 -12.84 9.36
C GLU A 305 7.86 -13.43 10.77
N LYS A 306 6.86 -13.03 11.54
CA LYS A 306 6.54 -13.61 12.85
C LYS A 306 5.28 -14.44 12.71
N LEU A 307 5.44 -15.72 12.40
CA LEU A 307 4.33 -16.66 12.37
C LEU A 307 3.78 -16.88 13.80
N PRO A 308 2.46 -17.05 13.97
CA PRO A 308 1.89 -17.45 15.24
C PRO A 308 2.47 -18.80 15.69
N ALA A 309 2.72 -18.95 16.97
CA ALA A 309 3.16 -20.23 17.51
C ALA A 309 2.07 -21.27 17.22
N GLY A 310 2.39 -22.29 16.43
CA GLY A 310 1.46 -23.39 16.15
C GLY A 310 0.92 -23.99 17.47
N PRO A 311 -0.24 -24.65 17.44
CA PRO A 311 -0.84 -25.23 18.63
C PRO A 311 0.19 -26.13 19.32
N ARG A 312 0.51 -25.82 20.58
CA ARG A 312 1.43 -26.63 21.36
C ARG A 312 0.85 -28.05 21.40
N LYS A 313 1.52 -29.01 20.75
CA LYS A 313 1.18 -30.43 20.90
C LYS A 313 1.19 -30.72 22.40
N ARG A 314 0.02 -30.95 22.99
CA ARG A 314 -0.08 -31.42 24.36
C ARG A 314 0.67 -32.75 24.42
N HIS A 315 1.83 -32.77 25.03
CA HIS A 315 2.50 -34.02 25.40
C HIS A 315 1.52 -34.81 26.27
N LYS A 316 0.97 -35.88 25.72
CA LYS A 316 0.27 -36.88 26.52
C LYS A 316 1.28 -37.38 27.55
N MET A 317 1.16 -36.92 28.78
CA MET A 317 1.82 -37.57 29.92
C MET A 317 1.39 -39.03 29.90
N LYS A 318 2.32 -39.93 29.58
CA LYS A 318 2.13 -41.37 29.83
C LYS A 318 1.91 -41.52 31.32
N ARG A 319 0.68 -41.86 31.73
CA ARG A 319 0.45 -42.43 33.05
C ARG A 319 1.22 -43.72 33.09
N SER A 320 2.32 -43.77 33.85
CA SER A 320 2.94 -44.99 34.30
C SER A 320 1.98 -45.62 35.33
N GLY A 321 1.33 -46.68 34.93
CA GLY A 321 0.61 -47.55 35.84
C GLY A 321 1.62 -48.24 36.74
N ALA A 322 1.32 -48.21 38.05
CA ALA A 322 1.79 -49.16 39.01
C ALA A 322 0.70 -50.23 39.19
#